data_e0411d2a4f2534589b5e8bf7041916f9
#
_entry.id   e0411d2a4f2534589b5e8bf7041916f9
#
_cell.length_a   1.000
_cell.length_b   1.000
_cell.length_c   1.000
_cell.angle_alpha   90.00
_cell.angle_beta   90.00
_cell.angle_gamma   90.00
#
_symmetry.space_group_name_H-M   'P 1'
#
loop_
_entity.id
_entity.type
_entity.pdbx_description
1 polymer ?
#
loop_
_entity_poly.entity_id
_entity_poly.type
_entity_poly.pdbx_seq_one_letter_code
_entity_poly.pdbx_strand_id
1 'polypeptide(L)'
;MARPVARKNLAALVRAYGESPELRARANLVIVAGTRGDIDALDGDMAATMRDLLVLIDRYDLYGSVAYPKTHRPDDAPAIYAYARERGGLFVNPALNEPFGLTLLEASAAGLPLVATDSGGPNDIVETCGNGLLVDPRDPAAIAQACLRILADPALRARYVAGGARAAAAYDWDRHAARYHALLRALLAPEPPLRTPWQLLVRDIDNTLVGCEAALGIFRRWRSQQTGLAFGVATGRSFHSAMAVLEQQMSPRPQVMITSVGSEIYHLDANGVTYTADAAWRETIAAGWDRAAVRAALAGIDGLLPQGPLEQRPYKLSYFGGAAAARRVGAHLAEAGLAARVIHSHDRYLDVLPAEASKGTAVDHVRALYGLPERAVFVAGDSGNDVEMLRARVQAIIVANYSDDLASNAALQHSYVARASHARGIIEGVAHFRRMLAHAS
;
A
#
# COMPACT_ATOMS: atom_id res chain seq x y z
N MET A 1 -5.74 14.25 30.92
CA MET A 1 -6.75 13.17 30.91
C MET A 1 -6.20 12.01 30.12
N ALA A 2 -5.95 10.84 30.77
CA ALA A 2 -5.37 9.67 30.13
C ALA A 2 -5.52 8.44 31.04
N ARG A 3 -5.41 7.22 30.49
CA ARG A 3 -5.26 6.00 31.31
C ARG A 3 -3.90 6.02 32.02
N PRO A 4 -3.80 5.55 33.29
CA PRO A 4 -2.55 5.55 34.04
C PRO A 4 -1.67 4.35 33.60
N VAL A 5 -1.14 4.40 32.40
CA VAL A 5 -0.23 3.41 31.82
C VAL A 5 1.12 4.05 31.49
N ALA A 6 2.20 3.29 31.57
CA ALA A 6 3.58 3.79 31.41
C ALA A 6 3.77 4.63 30.14
N ARG A 7 3.18 4.22 29.01
CA ARG A 7 3.30 4.97 27.73
C ARG A 7 2.66 6.38 27.77
N LYS A 8 1.72 6.64 28.68
CA LYS A 8 1.12 7.99 28.85
C LYS A 8 2.00 8.92 29.67
N ASN A 9 3.05 8.40 30.29
CA ASN A 9 4.16 9.15 30.87
C ASN A 9 3.75 10.25 31.86
N LEU A 10 2.68 10.01 32.63
CA LEU A 10 2.17 10.98 33.60
C LEU A 10 3.20 11.35 34.67
N ALA A 11 4.13 10.44 34.98
CA ALA A 11 5.22 10.69 35.90
C ALA A 11 6.14 11.84 35.45
N ALA A 12 6.42 11.97 34.15
CA ALA A 12 7.21 13.09 33.63
C ALA A 12 6.50 14.43 33.84
N LEU A 13 5.16 14.48 33.71
CA LEU A 13 4.39 15.68 33.99
C LEU A 13 4.45 16.06 35.47
N VAL A 14 4.35 15.07 36.39
CA VAL A 14 4.47 15.35 37.82
C VAL A 14 5.88 15.84 38.18
N ARG A 15 6.93 15.28 37.56
CA ARG A 15 8.30 15.78 37.72
C ARG A 15 8.45 17.20 37.19
N ALA A 16 7.98 17.49 35.98
CA ALA A 16 8.00 18.81 35.40
C ALA A 16 7.35 19.88 36.30
N TYR A 17 6.20 19.51 36.91
CA TYR A 17 5.52 20.37 37.87
C TYR A 17 6.28 20.45 39.20
N GLY A 18 6.70 19.35 39.79
CA GLY A 18 7.38 19.25 41.08
C GLY A 18 8.75 19.95 41.10
N GLU A 19 9.52 19.87 40.04
CA GLU A 19 10.86 20.46 39.91
C GLU A 19 10.85 21.93 39.53
N SER A 20 9.70 22.48 39.15
CA SER A 20 9.55 23.91 38.75
C SER A 20 8.77 24.72 39.80
N PRO A 21 9.46 25.41 40.72
CA PRO A 21 8.79 26.30 41.68
C PRO A 21 7.96 27.42 41.01
N GLU A 22 8.42 27.92 39.88
CA GLU A 22 7.73 28.93 39.12
C GLU A 22 6.41 28.42 38.53
N LEU A 23 6.37 27.18 38.02
CA LEU A 23 5.14 26.58 37.49
C LEU A 23 4.13 26.31 38.64
N ARG A 24 4.62 25.83 39.79
CA ARG A 24 3.80 25.63 40.99
C ARG A 24 3.20 26.92 41.53
N ALA A 25 3.89 28.05 41.42
CA ALA A 25 3.40 29.33 41.83
C ALA A 25 2.29 29.87 40.88
N ARG A 26 2.21 29.39 39.63
CA ARG A 26 1.29 29.90 38.62
C ARG A 26 0.09 29.02 38.34
N ALA A 27 0.16 27.73 38.60
CA ALA A 27 -0.90 26.79 38.26
C ALA A 27 -0.96 25.62 39.22
N ASN A 28 -2.16 25.05 39.37
CA ASN A 28 -2.38 23.75 39.99
C ASN A 28 -2.44 22.68 38.91
N LEU A 29 -2.05 21.43 39.24
CA LEU A 29 -2.06 20.28 38.33
C LEU A 29 -3.29 19.42 38.57
N VAL A 30 -4.03 19.09 37.50
CA VAL A 30 -5.17 18.16 37.57
C VAL A 30 -4.83 16.95 36.71
N ILE A 31 -4.79 15.76 37.30
CA ILE A 31 -4.52 14.49 36.65
C ILE A 31 -5.78 13.63 36.64
N VAL A 32 -6.45 13.50 35.51
CA VAL A 32 -7.62 12.62 35.36
C VAL A 32 -7.12 11.31 34.78
N ALA A 33 -6.93 10.32 35.64
CA ALA A 33 -6.22 9.07 35.34
C ALA A 33 -7.15 7.83 35.38
N GLY A 34 -8.28 7.91 34.71
CA GLY A 34 -9.27 6.83 34.67
C GLY A 34 -10.12 6.75 35.96
N THR A 35 -10.91 5.71 36.08
CA THR A 35 -11.76 5.43 37.24
C THR A 35 -11.20 4.19 37.97
N ARG A 36 -11.08 4.27 39.30
CA ARG A 36 -10.58 3.16 40.12
C ARG A 36 -11.33 3.08 41.44
N GLY A 37 -11.53 1.86 41.91
CA GLY A 37 -11.97 1.57 43.31
C GLY A 37 -10.77 1.55 44.25
N ASP A 38 -9.78 0.74 43.89
CA ASP A 38 -8.54 0.53 44.64
C ASP A 38 -7.36 0.47 43.63
N ILE A 39 -6.19 0.98 44.03
CA ILE A 39 -4.97 0.93 43.23
C ILE A 39 -4.48 -0.50 43.09
N ASP A 40 -4.60 -1.31 44.14
CA ASP A 40 -4.14 -2.69 44.15
C ASP A 40 -5.03 -3.63 43.29
N ALA A 41 -6.26 -3.18 42.97
CA ALA A 41 -7.17 -3.88 42.08
C ALA A 41 -6.96 -3.53 40.61
N LEU A 42 -6.06 -2.60 40.28
CA LEU A 42 -5.73 -2.25 38.89
C LEU A 42 -4.79 -3.29 38.28
N ASP A 43 -4.79 -3.36 36.92
CA ASP A 43 -3.78 -4.09 36.16
C ASP A 43 -2.36 -3.61 36.55
N GLY A 44 -1.37 -4.52 36.51
CA GLY A 44 -0.04 -4.27 37.02
C GLY A 44 0.63 -2.98 36.54
N ASP A 45 0.56 -2.67 35.26
CA ASP A 45 1.12 -1.43 34.68
C ASP A 45 0.37 -0.17 35.20
N MET A 46 -0.95 -0.24 35.31
CA MET A 46 -1.75 0.85 35.82
C MET A 46 -1.54 1.07 37.34
N ALA A 47 -1.44 -0.03 38.10
CA ALA A 47 -1.15 0.03 39.54
C ALA A 47 0.23 0.63 39.78
N ALA A 48 1.26 0.18 39.04
CA ALA A 48 2.61 0.73 39.14
C ALA A 48 2.64 2.22 38.82
N THR A 49 2.02 2.62 37.71
CA THR A 49 1.94 4.05 37.32
C THR A 49 1.25 4.88 38.39
N MET A 50 0.16 4.41 38.97
CA MET A 50 -0.52 5.15 40.06
C MET A 50 0.31 5.26 41.31
N ARG A 51 1.03 4.21 41.71
CA ARG A 51 1.95 4.24 42.88
C ARG A 51 3.09 5.23 42.62
N ASP A 52 3.67 5.24 41.42
CA ASP A 52 4.72 6.19 41.03
C ASP A 52 4.24 7.63 41.16
N LEU A 53 3.00 7.93 40.72
CA LEU A 53 2.43 9.28 40.85
C LEU A 53 2.32 9.68 42.33
N LEU A 54 1.83 8.79 43.21
CA LEU A 54 1.71 9.09 44.63
C LEU A 54 3.06 9.32 45.29
N VAL A 55 4.07 8.51 44.93
CA VAL A 55 5.46 8.70 45.44
C VAL A 55 6.04 10.03 44.96
N LEU A 56 5.77 10.43 43.75
CA LEU A 56 6.23 11.73 43.21
C LEU A 56 5.52 12.91 43.88
N ILE A 57 4.21 12.81 44.15
CA ILE A 57 3.43 13.83 44.86
C ILE A 57 4.02 14.02 46.26
N ASP A 58 4.32 12.92 46.97
CA ASP A 58 4.94 12.98 48.30
C ASP A 58 6.37 13.54 48.23
N ARG A 59 7.21 13.04 47.31
CA ARG A 59 8.61 13.49 47.12
C ARG A 59 8.75 14.99 46.94
N TYR A 60 7.86 15.60 46.18
CA TYR A 60 7.92 17.04 45.86
C TYR A 60 7.01 17.87 46.71
N ASP A 61 6.40 17.29 47.78
CA ASP A 61 5.45 17.97 48.66
C ASP A 61 4.36 18.76 47.85
N LEU A 62 3.64 18.01 46.99
CA LEU A 62 2.62 18.60 46.11
C LEU A 62 1.20 18.53 46.69
N TYR A 63 1.06 18.33 47.99
CA TYR A 63 -0.22 18.27 48.67
C TYR A 63 -0.96 19.59 48.56
N GLY A 64 -2.27 19.53 48.19
CA GLY A 64 -3.09 20.70 47.94
C GLY A 64 -2.87 21.36 46.56
N SER A 65 -1.79 21.02 45.84
CA SER A 65 -1.47 21.58 44.51
C SER A 65 -1.78 20.63 43.35
N VAL A 66 -1.95 19.32 43.64
CA VAL A 66 -2.27 18.31 42.65
C VAL A 66 -3.60 17.63 42.97
N ALA A 67 -4.55 17.71 42.05
CA ALA A 67 -5.81 17.00 42.13
C ALA A 67 -5.75 15.73 41.19
N TYR A 68 -6.09 14.57 41.76
CA TYR A 68 -6.14 13.31 41.01
C TYR A 68 -7.41 12.53 41.38
N PRO A 69 -8.60 12.94 40.87
CA PRO A 69 -9.88 12.36 41.24
C PRO A 69 -9.86 10.84 41.06
N LYS A 70 -10.52 10.13 41.99
CA LYS A 70 -10.60 8.66 42.03
C LYS A 70 -11.53 8.12 40.95
N THR A 71 -12.58 8.90 40.65
CA THR A 71 -13.61 8.54 39.67
C THR A 71 -14.03 9.79 38.87
N HIS A 72 -14.38 9.54 37.62
CA HIS A 72 -15.08 10.52 36.76
C HIS A 72 -15.97 9.76 35.78
N ARG A 73 -17.01 10.41 35.29
CA ARG A 73 -17.86 9.90 34.22
C ARG A 73 -17.38 10.48 32.88
N PRO A 74 -17.66 9.81 31.75
CA PRO A 74 -17.39 10.40 30.43
C PRO A 74 -17.98 11.79 30.26
N ASP A 75 -19.19 12.02 30.79
CA ASP A 75 -19.91 13.30 30.71
C ASP A 75 -19.27 14.42 31.56
N ASP A 76 -18.36 14.08 32.48
CA ASP A 76 -17.63 15.08 33.28
C ASP A 76 -16.46 15.70 32.48
N ALA A 77 -16.02 15.09 31.40
CA ALA A 77 -14.85 15.52 30.62
C ALA A 77 -15.04 16.95 30.05
N PRO A 78 -16.18 17.31 29.42
CA PRO A 78 -16.41 18.68 28.96
C PRO A 78 -16.38 19.71 30.08
N ALA A 79 -16.93 19.38 31.25
CA ALA A 79 -16.93 20.28 32.42
C ALA A 79 -15.51 20.50 32.97
N ILE A 80 -14.67 19.44 32.99
CA ILE A 80 -13.27 19.52 33.42
C ILE A 80 -12.48 20.44 32.48
N TYR A 81 -12.65 20.29 31.17
CA TYR A 81 -12.01 21.16 30.19
C TYR A 81 -12.50 22.60 30.27
N ALA A 82 -13.81 22.79 30.43
CA ALA A 82 -14.39 24.12 30.62
C ALA A 82 -13.86 24.83 31.89
N TYR A 83 -13.78 24.09 32.99
CA TYR A 83 -13.21 24.62 34.23
C TYR A 83 -11.73 25.04 34.04
N ALA A 84 -10.93 24.22 33.38
CA ALA A 84 -9.55 24.55 33.11
C ALA A 84 -9.43 25.81 32.23
N ARG A 85 -10.28 25.93 31.19
CA ARG A 85 -10.32 27.11 30.32
C ARG A 85 -10.67 28.40 31.11
N GLU A 86 -11.70 28.35 31.92
CA GLU A 86 -12.16 29.50 32.72
C GLU A 86 -11.10 29.99 33.69
N ARG A 87 -10.28 29.09 34.21
CA ARG A 87 -9.13 29.39 35.08
C ARG A 87 -7.86 29.76 34.31
N GLY A 88 -7.92 29.86 32.98
CA GLY A 88 -6.77 30.21 32.20
C GLY A 88 -5.75 29.11 32.03
N GLY A 89 -6.16 27.86 32.22
CA GLY A 89 -5.32 26.69 32.12
C GLY A 89 -4.92 26.29 30.69
N LEU A 90 -4.20 25.21 30.61
CA LEU A 90 -3.74 24.55 29.37
C LEU A 90 -3.85 23.04 29.53
N PHE A 91 -3.79 22.30 28.41
CA PHE A 91 -3.80 20.85 28.42
C PHE A 91 -2.41 20.31 28.10
N VAL A 92 -1.95 19.32 28.89
CA VAL A 92 -0.65 18.68 28.68
C VAL A 92 -0.84 17.21 28.31
N ASN A 93 -0.22 16.76 27.22
CA ASN A 93 -0.10 15.37 26.83
C ASN A 93 1.38 14.98 26.80
N PRO A 94 1.93 14.36 27.87
CA PRO A 94 3.33 13.99 27.97
C PRO A 94 3.62 12.57 27.45
N ALA A 95 2.72 11.97 26.67
CA ALA A 95 2.85 10.58 26.26
C ALA A 95 4.17 10.34 25.49
N LEU A 96 4.81 9.19 25.74
CA LEU A 96 6.01 8.79 25.00
C LEU A 96 5.74 8.65 23.49
N ASN A 97 4.53 8.24 23.15
CA ASN A 97 3.98 8.24 21.81
C ASN A 97 2.45 8.34 21.90
N GLU A 98 1.88 9.25 21.12
CA GLU A 98 0.43 9.44 21.00
C GLU A 98 0.01 9.18 19.56
N PRO A 99 -0.56 8.01 19.22
CA PRO A 99 -0.85 7.67 17.81
C PRO A 99 -1.80 8.64 17.09
N PHE A 100 -2.81 9.16 17.79
CA PHE A 100 -3.78 10.10 17.20
C PHE A 100 -3.95 11.38 18.03
N GLY A 101 -4.45 11.27 19.28
CA GLY A 101 -4.60 12.39 20.17
C GLY A 101 -6.04 12.94 20.31
N LEU A 102 -7.05 12.07 20.48
CA LEU A 102 -8.43 12.51 20.71
C LEU A 102 -8.55 13.50 21.86
N THR A 103 -7.86 13.27 22.97
CA THR A 103 -7.88 14.19 24.12
C THR A 103 -7.27 15.56 23.82
N LEU A 104 -6.36 15.65 22.85
CA LEU A 104 -5.85 16.94 22.38
C LEU A 104 -6.92 17.70 21.59
N LEU A 105 -7.65 16.98 20.72
CA LEU A 105 -8.75 17.57 19.93
C LEU A 105 -9.90 18.02 20.84
N GLU A 106 -10.26 17.23 21.85
CA GLU A 106 -11.26 17.57 22.85
C GLU A 106 -10.86 18.82 23.64
N ALA A 107 -9.62 18.85 24.13
CA ALA A 107 -9.09 20.01 24.85
C ALA A 107 -9.04 21.28 23.97
N SER A 108 -8.63 21.12 22.70
CA SER A 108 -8.61 22.18 21.70
C SER A 108 -10.00 22.73 21.40
N ALA A 109 -10.98 21.87 21.20
CA ALA A 109 -12.38 22.23 20.98
C ALA A 109 -12.95 22.96 22.18
N ALA A 110 -12.54 22.61 23.41
CA ALA A 110 -12.88 23.30 24.62
C ALA A 110 -12.17 24.67 24.80
N GLY A 111 -11.22 25.01 23.91
CA GLY A 111 -10.49 26.28 23.94
C GLY A 111 -9.27 26.27 24.85
N LEU A 112 -8.65 25.13 25.08
CA LEU A 112 -7.39 25.00 25.83
C LEU A 112 -6.17 25.00 24.88
N PRO A 113 -5.13 25.81 25.16
CA PRO A 113 -3.81 25.65 24.55
C PRO A 113 -3.21 24.29 24.89
N LEU A 114 -2.38 23.77 24.01
CA LEU A 114 -1.75 22.47 24.17
C LEU A 114 -0.26 22.58 24.48
N VAL A 115 0.23 21.68 25.34
CA VAL A 115 1.62 21.24 25.38
C VAL A 115 1.60 19.72 25.13
N ALA A 116 2.19 19.25 24.07
CA ALA A 116 2.05 17.86 23.65
C ALA A 116 3.39 17.25 23.21
N THR A 117 3.45 15.92 23.29
CA THR A 117 4.60 15.18 22.77
C THR A 117 4.84 15.47 21.28
N ASP A 118 6.08 15.49 20.87
CA ASP A 118 6.53 15.58 19.48
C ASP A 118 6.50 14.21 18.73
N SER A 119 5.86 13.19 19.33
CA SER A 119 5.82 11.82 18.79
C SER A 119 4.39 11.40 18.44
N GLY A 120 4.12 11.24 17.13
CA GLY A 120 2.85 10.74 16.59
C GLY A 120 1.86 11.83 16.17
N GLY A 121 0.55 11.58 16.35
CA GLY A 121 -0.53 12.45 15.92
C GLY A 121 -0.53 13.89 16.43
N PRO A 122 0.02 14.22 17.60
CA PRO A 122 0.13 15.60 18.04
C PRO A 122 0.86 16.54 17.09
N ASN A 123 1.83 16.03 16.31
CA ASN A 123 2.54 16.81 15.29
C ASN A 123 1.56 17.39 14.26
N ASP A 124 0.71 16.51 13.69
CA ASP A 124 -0.27 16.92 12.68
C ASP A 124 -1.33 17.87 13.28
N ILE A 125 -1.77 17.61 14.52
CA ILE A 125 -2.77 18.43 15.20
C ILE A 125 -2.22 19.84 15.46
N VAL A 126 -1.03 19.96 16.03
CA VAL A 126 -0.44 21.25 16.38
C VAL A 126 -0.05 22.02 15.12
N GLU A 127 0.48 21.35 14.08
CA GLU A 127 0.80 21.97 12.79
C GLU A 127 -0.46 22.51 12.10
N THR A 128 -1.51 21.66 11.98
CA THR A 128 -2.76 22.02 11.28
C THR A 128 -3.51 23.13 12.00
N CYS A 129 -3.57 23.10 13.32
CA CYS A 129 -4.41 23.99 14.12
C CYS A 129 -3.67 25.20 14.66
N GLY A 130 -2.37 25.14 14.84
CA GLY A 130 -1.55 26.20 15.42
C GLY A 130 -1.99 26.53 16.85
N ASN A 131 -2.23 25.50 17.68
CA ASN A 131 -2.90 25.62 18.98
C ASN A 131 -2.05 25.18 20.18
N GLY A 132 -0.73 25.02 20.01
CA GLY A 132 0.11 24.56 21.11
C GLY A 132 1.59 24.51 20.80
N LEU A 133 2.34 23.88 21.71
CA LEU A 133 3.78 23.61 21.64
C LEU A 133 4.02 22.10 21.67
N LEU A 134 4.99 21.65 20.89
CA LEU A 134 5.51 20.28 20.92
C LEU A 134 6.77 20.25 21.79
N VAL A 135 6.92 19.16 22.55
CA VAL A 135 8.03 18.95 23.49
C VAL A 135 8.52 17.49 23.43
N ASP A 136 9.78 17.25 23.73
CA ASP A 136 10.27 15.90 24.02
C ASP A 136 9.62 15.41 25.34
N PRO A 137 8.84 14.34 25.33
CA PRO A 137 8.18 13.82 26.53
C PRO A 137 9.15 13.24 27.57
N ARG A 138 10.43 13.06 27.22
CA ARG A 138 11.46 12.55 28.12
C ARG A 138 12.19 13.67 28.87
N ASP A 139 11.90 14.93 28.52
CA ASP A 139 12.48 16.10 29.16
C ASP A 139 11.43 16.86 30.03
N PRO A 140 11.35 16.59 31.35
CA PRO A 140 10.47 17.31 32.26
C PRO A 140 10.70 18.83 32.26
N ALA A 141 11.95 19.28 32.07
CA ALA A 141 12.26 20.71 32.07
C ALA A 141 11.67 21.39 30.82
N ALA A 142 11.74 20.75 29.66
CA ALA A 142 11.09 21.25 28.43
C ALA A 142 9.59 21.31 28.57
N ILE A 143 8.95 20.33 29.22
CA ILE A 143 7.51 20.34 29.50
C ILE A 143 7.16 21.55 30.38
N ALA A 144 7.90 21.76 31.49
CA ALA A 144 7.68 22.89 32.38
C ALA A 144 7.85 24.24 31.69
N GLN A 145 8.90 24.42 30.91
CA GLN A 145 9.19 25.64 30.16
C GLN A 145 8.09 25.95 29.14
N ALA A 146 7.60 24.95 28.41
CA ALA A 146 6.50 25.12 27.46
C ALA A 146 5.21 25.57 28.17
N CYS A 147 4.88 24.96 29.32
CA CYS A 147 3.74 25.40 30.16
C CYS A 147 3.92 26.84 30.60
N LEU A 148 5.06 27.22 31.18
CA LEU A 148 5.37 28.55 31.62
C LEU A 148 5.27 29.58 30.50
N ARG A 149 5.79 29.26 29.31
CA ARG A 149 5.73 30.12 28.14
C ARG A 149 4.27 30.48 27.76
N ILE A 150 3.36 29.53 27.80
CA ILE A 150 1.93 29.76 27.50
C ILE A 150 1.27 30.55 28.62
N LEU A 151 1.56 30.23 29.87
CA LEU A 151 0.98 30.90 31.05
C LEU A 151 1.47 32.35 31.23
N ALA A 152 2.70 32.64 30.78
CA ALA A 152 3.30 33.96 30.93
C ALA A 152 2.95 34.92 29.77
N ASP A 153 2.50 34.43 28.62
CA ASP A 153 2.22 35.24 27.43
C ASP A 153 0.72 35.18 27.03
N PRO A 154 -0.08 36.18 27.42
CA PRO A 154 -1.49 36.27 27.08
C PRO A 154 -1.78 36.33 25.60
N ALA A 155 -0.88 36.94 24.79
CA ALA A 155 -1.07 37.02 23.33
C ALA A 155 -0.85 35.67 22.66
N LEU A 156 0.22 34.95 23.05
CA LEU A 156 0.46 33.59 22.63
C LEU A 156 -0.69 32.64 22.96
N ARG A 157 -1.18 32.75 24.20
CA ARG A 157 -2.34 31.98 24.68
C ARG A 157 -3.60 32.27 23.87
N ALA A 158 -3.94 33.53 23.62
CA ALA A 158 -5.09 33.88 22.80
C ALA A 158 -5.00 33.33 21.38
N ARG A 159 -3.80 33.36 20.79
CA ARG A 159 -3.54 32.77 19.49
C ARG A 159 -3.79 31.25 19.47
N TYR A 160 -3.35 30.55 20.52
CA TYR A 160 -3.56 29.10 20.62
C TYR A 160 -5.02 28.73 20.87
N VAL A 161 -5.74 29.50 21.69
CA VAL A 161 -7.17 29.32 21.87
C VAL A 161 -7.92 29.48 20.54
N ALA A 162 -7.60 30.54 19.77
CA ALA A 162 -8.16 30.69 18.41
C ALA A 162 -7.83 29.57 17.48
N GLY A 163 -6.65 28.94 17.62
CA GLY A 163 -6.25 27.74 16.91
C GLY A 163 -7.13 26.53 17.18
N GLY A 164 -7.62 26.38 18.41
CA GLY A 164 -8.52 25.32 18.83
C GLY A 164 -9.85 25.26 18.05
N ALA A 165 -10.40 26.41 17.68
CA ALA A 165 -11.61 26.49 16.86
C ALA A 165 -11.37 25.87 15.45
N ARG A 166 -10.16 26.01 14.90
CA ARG A 166 -9.79 25.37 13.63
C ARG A 166 -9.68 23.84 13.77
N ALA A 167 -9.25 23.35 14.94
CA ALA A 167 -9.21 21.92 15.23
C ALA A 167 -10.60 21.28 15.14
N ALA A 168 -11.60 21.88 15.79
CA ALA A 168 -12.97 21.39 15.74
C ALA A 168 -13.49 21.28 14.30
N ALA A 169 -13.22 22.30 13.48
CA ALA A 169 -13.64 22.31 12.07
C ALA A 169 -12.87 21.32 11.17
N ALA A 170 -11.59 21.06 11.48
CA ALA A 170 -10.76 20.18 10.67
C ALA A 170 -11.00 18.69 10.95
N TYR A 171 -11.31 18.34 12.20
CA TYR A 171 -11.47 16.96 12.69
C TYR A 171 -12.92 16.60 13.02
N ASP A 172 -13.87 17.20 12.30
CA ASP A 172 -15.29 16.89 12.42
C ASP A 172 -15.64 15.53 11.82
N TRP A 173 -16.47 14.74 12.52
CA TRP A 173 -16.84 13.39 12.12
C TRP A 173 -17.70 13.35 10.86
N ASP A 174 -18.61 14.29 10.65
CA ASP A 174 -19.46 14.31 9.47
C ASP A 174 -18.63 14.59 8.22
N ARG A 175 -17.69 15.52 8.34
CA ARG A 175 -16.73 15.84 7.27
C ARG A 175 -15.81 14.64 6.98
N HIS A 176 -15.32 13.97 8.02
CA HIS A 176 -14.52 12.76 7.86
C HIS A 176 -15.30 11.65 7.17
N ALA A 177 -16.54 11.37 7.64
CA ALA A 177 -17.41 10.37 7.04
C ALA A 177 -17.74 10.69 5.58
N ALA A 178 -18.04 11.95 5.26
CA ALA A 178 -18.30 12.37 3.89
C ALA A 178 -17.09 12.15 2.98
N ARG A 179 -15.88 12.47 3.44
CA ARG A 179 -14.62 12.24 2.72
C ARG A 179 -14.33 10.74 2.55
N TYR A 180 -14.54 9.96 3.58
CA TYR A 180 -14.37 8.51 3.55
C TYR A 180 -15.37 7.86 2.57
N HIS A 181 -16.65 8.26 2.61
CA HIS A 181 -17.66 7.81 1.66
C HIS A 181 -17.34 8.20 0.22
N ALA A 182 -16.81 9.41 0.00
CA ALA A 182 -16.38 9.81 -1.36
C ALA A 182 -15.23 8.93 -1.87
N LEU A 183 -14.25 8.60 -1.01
CA LEU A 183 -13.18 7.66 -1.35
C LEU A 183 -13.71 6.26 -1.64
N LEU A 184 -14.59 5.74 -0.80
CA LEU A 184 -15.22 4.44 -1.04
C LEU A 184 -16.01 4.41 -2.34
N ARG A 185 -16.81 5.45 -2.63
CA ARG A 185 -17.55 5.54 -3.89
C ARG A 185 -16.61 5.59 -5.09
N ALA A 186 -15.48 6.29 -5.00
CA ALA A 186 -14.49 6.33 -6.07
C ALA A 186 -13.80 4.98 -6.28
N LEU A 187 -13.55 4.23 -5.19
CA LEU A 187 -12.95 2.88 -5.24
C LEU A 187 -13.95 1.81 -5.70
N LEU A 188 -15.21 1.95 -5.31
CA LEU A 188 -16.28 1.00 -5.61
C LEU A 188 -17.08 1.40 -6.87
N ALA A 189 -16.87 2.61 -7.41
CA ALA A 189 -17.47 2.98 -8.69
C ALA A 189 -17.05 1.90 -9.71
N PRO A 190 -18.02 1.17 -10.32
CA PRO A 190 -17.67 0.32 -11.43
C PRO A 190 -16.95 1.21 -12.44
N GLU A 191 -15.79 0.77 -12.92
CA GLU A 191 -15.23 1.40 -14.12
C GLU A 191 -16.37 1.39 -15.14
N PRO A 192 -16.65 2.54 -15.80
CA PRO A 192 -17.73 2.58 -16.80
C PRO A 192 -17.52 1.39 -17.74
N PRO A 193 -18.60 0.65 -18.07
CA PRO A 193 -18.48 -0.51 -18.94
C PRO A 193 -17.63 -0.08 -20.12
N LEU A 194 -16.53 -0.78 -20.36
CA LEU A 194 -15.59 -0.43 -21.43
C LEU A 194 -16.43 -0.32 -22.71
N ARG A 195 -16.69 0.92 -23.15
CA ARG A 195 -16.95 1.14 -24.57
C ARG A 195 -15.81 0.40 -25.24
N THR A 196 -16.11 -0.51 -26.18
CA THR A 196 -15.14 -1.35 -26.88
C THR A 196 -13.78 -0.64 -26.91
N PRO A 197 -12.77 -1.12 -26.21
CA PRO A 197 -11.54 -0.36 -26.06
C PRO A 197 -10.97 -0.14 -27.47
N TRP A 198 -10.46 1.03 -27.73
CA TRP A 198 -9.83 1.30 -29.02
C TRP A 198 -8.34 1.02 -28.99
N GLN A 199 -7.79 0.76 -27.80
CA GLN A 199 -6.41 0.35 -27.57
C GLN A 199 -6.33 -0.69 -26.43
N LEU A 200 -5.31 -1.54 -26.47
CA LEU A 200 -5.00 -2.53 -25.44
C LEU A 200 -3.52 -2.40 -25.06
N LEU A 201 -3.22 -2.34 -23.76
CA LEU A 201 -1.87 -2.44 -23.22
C LEU A 201 -1.77 -3.71 -22.38
N VAL A 202 -0.97 -4.68 -22.81
CA VAL A 202 -0.64 -5.89 -22.05
C VAL A 202 0.85 -5.84 -21.67
N ARG A 203 1.18 -6.13 -20.43
CA ARG A 203 2.54 -6.06 -19.94
C ARG A 203 2.84 -7.15 -18.92
N ASP A 204 4.12 -7.49 -18.78
CA ASP A 204 4.56 -8.35 -17.70
C ASP A 204 4.45 -7.63 -16.33
N ILE A 205 4.45 -8.42 -15.25
CA ILE A 205 4.35 -7.91 -13.87
C ILE A 205 5.73 -7.66 -13.30
N ASP A 206 6.55 -8.70 -13.21
CA ASP A 206 7.83 -8.67 -12.52
C ASP A 206 8.86 -7.87 -13.32
N ASN A 207 9.61 -7.00 -12.67
CA ASN A 207 10.61 -6.09 -13.28
C ASN A 207 10.11 -5.19 -14.43
N THR A 208 8.90 -5.40 -14.93
CA THR A 208 8.28 -4.56 -15.97
C THR A 208 7.29 -3.54 -15.37
N LEU A 209 6.27 -3.99 -14.63
CA LEU A 209 5.37 -3.11 -13.92
C LEU A 209 5.88 -2.79 -12.51
N VAL A 210 6.20 -3.84 -11.76
CA VAL A 210 6.68 -3.77 -10.39
C VAL A 210 8.20 -3.81 -10.35
N GLY A 211 8.78 -3.50 -9.18
CA GLY A 211 10.23 -3.40 -8.99
C GLY A 211 10.70 -1.98 -8.66
N CYS A 212 9.86 -0.96 -8.91
CA CYS A 212 10.12 0.42 -8.52
C CYS A 212 8.81 1.12 -8.12
N GLU A 213 8.62 1.36 -6.82
CA GLU A 213 7.39 1.96 -6.28
C GLU A 213 7.11 3.35 -6.84
N ALA A 214 8.15 4.19 -6.97
CA ALA A 214 8.02 5.52 -7.56
C ALA A 214 7.53 5.48 -9.03
N ALA A 215 8.04 4.52 -9.82
CA ALA A 215 7.61 4.32 -11.20
C ALA A 215 6.15 3.84 -11.27
N LEU A 216 5.77 2.91 -10.38
CA LEU A 216 4.40 2.42 -10.27
C LEU A 216 3.42 3.52 -9.83
N GLY A 217 3.81 4.39 -8.91
CA GLY A 217 3.02 5.56 -8.52
C GLY A 217 2.75 6.52 -9.68
N ILE A 218 3.73 6.74 -10.57
CA ILE A 218 3.55 7.52 -11.80
C ILE A 218 2.61 6.80 -12.75
N PHE A 219 2.75 5.48 -12.90
CA PHE A 219 1.90 4.68 -13.77
C PHE A 219 0.43 4.70 -13.32
N ARG A 220 0.15 4.62 -12.02
CA ARG A 220 -1.22 4.73 -11.48
C ARG A 220 -1.88 6.05 -11.91
N ARG A 221 -1.18 7.18 -11.75
CA ARG A 221 -1.67 8.51 -12.16
C ARG A 221 -1.86 8.60 -13.67
N TRP A 222 -0.89 8.11 -14.44
CA TRP A 222 -0.99 8.08 -15.90
C TRP A 222 -2.17 7.21 -16.35
N ARG A 223 -2.33 6.02 -15.77
CA ARG A 223 -3.42 5.09 -16.14
C ARG A 223 -4.81 5.67 -15.84
N SER A 224 -5.00 6.37 -14.73
CA SER A 224 -6.29 7.00 -14.39
C SER A 224 -6.72 8.10 -15.39
N GLN A 225 -5.79 8.61 -16.18
CA GLN A 225 -6.05 9.61 -17.22
C GLN A 225 -6.32 8.99 -18.59
N GLN A 226 -6.14 7.66 -18.74
CA GLN A 226 -6.30 6.99 -20.03
C GLN A 226 -7.75 6.53 -20.23
N THR A 227 -8.45 7.16 -21.16
CA THR A 227 -9.77 6.74 -21.61
C THR A 227 -9.66 5.86 -22.85
N GLY A 228 -10.43 4.75 -22.94
CA GLY A 228 -10.43 3.85 -24.09
C GLY A 228 -9.20 2.93 -24.24
N LEU A 229 -8.27 2.94 -23.30
CA LEU A 229 -7.14 2.01 -23.21
C LEU A 229 -7.50 0.87 -22.27
N ALA A 230 -7.74 -0.33 -22.79
CA ALA A 230 -7.82 -1.53 -21.94
C ALA A 230 -6.45 -1.85 -21.37
N PHE A 231 -6.42 -2.34 -20.15
CA PHE A 231 -5.21 -2.64 -19.42
C PHE A 231 -5.18 -4.11 -19.02
N GLY A 232 -4.14 -4.81 -19.43
CA GLY A 232 -3.91 -6.22 -19.15
C GLY A 232 -2.52 -6.51 -18.59
N VAL A 233 -2.36 -7.68 -18.01
CA VAL A 233 -1.08 -8.26 -17.61
C VAL A 233 -0.86 -9.61 -18.29
N ALA A 234 0.41 -9.96 -18.57
CA ALA A 234 0.80 -11.28 -19.09
C ALA A 234 2.02 -11.78 -18.31
N THR A 235 1.82 -12.77 -17.44
CA THR A 235 2.86 -13.21 -16.48
C THR A 235 3.03 -14.72 -16.44
N GLY A 236 4.22 -15.17 -16.01
CA GLY A 236 4.49 -16.56 -15.67
C GLY A 236 3.78 -17.06 -14.42
N ARG A 237 3.35 -16.14 -13.54
CA ARG A 237 2.67 -16.44 -12.29
C ARG A 237 1.30 -17.08 -12.52
N SER A 238 0.85 -17.89 -11.57
CA SER A 238 -0.56 -18.30 -11.50
C SER A 238 -1.46 -17.11 -11.20
N PHE A 239 -2.77 -17.23 -11.50
CA PHE A 239 -3.76 -16.15 -11.25
C PHE A 239 -3.69 -15.62 -9.80
N HIS A 240 -3.74 -16.51 -8.81
CA HIS A 240 -3.72 -16.11 -7.41
C HIS A 240 -2.41 -15.42 -7.00
N SER A 241 -1.27 -15.92 -7.49
CA SER A 241 0.04 -15.29 -7.23
C SER A 241 0.15 -13.92 -7.89
N ALA A 242 -0.36 -13.77 -9.11
CA ALA A 242 -0.38 -12.49 -9.81
C ALA A 242 -1.27 -11.47 -9.10
N MET A 243 -2.48 -11.88 -8.69
CA MET A 243 -3.40 -11.02 -7.95
C MET A 243 -2.80 -10.55 -6.62
N ALA A 244 -2.20 -11.46 -5.84
CA ALA A 244 -1.56 -11.11 -4.58
C ALA A 244 -0.47 -10.03 -4.75
N VAL A 245 0.36 -10.14 -5.78
CA VAL A 245 1.40 -9.13 -6.08
C VAL A 245 0.77 -7.80 -6.50
N LEU A 246 -0.23 -7.81 -7.38
CA LEU A 246 -0.89 -6.60 -7.84
C LEU A 246 -1.60 -5.86 -6.70
N GLU A 247 -2.26 -6.58 -5.80
CA GLU A 247 -2.93 -6.03 -4.62
C GLU A 247 -1.93 -5.48 -3.60
N GLN A 248 -0.89 -6.24 -3.26
CA GLN A 248 0.18 -5.79 -2.37
C GLN A 248 0.84 -4.50 -2.87
N GLN A 249 1.03 -4.40 -4.18
CA GLN A 249 1.62 -3.24 -4.84
C GLN A 249 0.60 -2.15 -5.16
N MET A 250 -0.65 -2.29 -4.76
CA MET A 250 -1.76 -1.36 -5.07
C MET A 250 -1.82 -1.00 -6.57
N SER A 251 -1.55 -1.96 -7.45
CA SER A 251 -1.61 -1.75 -8.91
C SER A 251 -3.06 -1.53 -9.35
N PRO A 252 -3.31 -0.71 -10.40
CA PRO A 252 -4.63 -0.69 -11.04
C PRO A 252 -5.06 -2.11 -11.44
N ARG A 253 -6.33 -2.43 -11.25
CA ARG A 253 -6.88 -3.74 -11.64
C ARG A 253 -6.86 -3.89 -13.16
N PRO A 254 -6.23 -4.95 -13.69
CA PRO A 254 -6.26 -5.22 -15.13
C PRO A 254 -7.63 -5.71 -15.56
N GLN A 255 -8.10 -5.29 -16.74
CA GLN A 255 -9.31 -5.83 -17.36
C GLN A 255 -9.08 -7.25 -17.89
N VAL A 256 -7.82 -7.59 -18.20
CA VAL A 256 -7.43 -8.93 -18.67
C VAL A 256 -6.19 -9.40 -17.92
N MET A 257 -6.23 -10.63 -17.46
CA MET A 257 -5.09 -11.31 -16.87
C MET A 257 -4.73 -12.55 -17.68
N ILE A 258 -3.59 -12.50 -18.33
CA ILE A 258 -2.95 -13.62 -18.99
C ILE A 258 -1.93 -14.17 -18.00
N THR A 259 -2.17 -15.39 -17.50
CA THR A 259 -1.39 -16.00 -16.41
C THR A 259 -0.79 -17.34 -16.84
N SER A 260 0.07 -17.90 -15.99
CA SER A 260 0.67 -19.21 -16.23
C SER A 260 1.34 -19.31 -17.62
N VAL A 261 2.13 -18.26 -17.99
CA VAL A 261 2.84 -18.14 -19.27
C VAL A 261 1.90 -18.16 -20.50
N GLY A 262 0.66 -17.67 -20.33
CA GLY A 262 -0.32 -17.61 -21.41
C GLY A 262 -1.26 -18.81 -21.49
N SER A 263 -1.14 -19.79 -20.58
CA SER A 263 -2.05 -20.94 -20.57
C SER A 263 -3.40 -20.66 -19.91
N GLU A 264 -3.56 -19.52 -19.25
CA GLU A 264 -4.82 -19.11 -18.60
C GLU A 264 -5.11 -17.65 -18.94
N ILE A 265 -6.34 -17.34 -19.32
CA ILE A 265 -6.85 -15.98 -19.52
C ILE A 265 -8.07 -15.76 -18.63
N TYR A 266 -8.11 -14.62 -17.98
CA TYR A 266 -9.23 -14.19 -17.14
C TYR A 266 -9.64 -12.77 -17.51
N HIS A 267 -10.94 -12.52 -17.59
CA HIS A 267 -11.53 -11.22 -17.86
C HIS A 267 -12.18 -10.65 -16.60
N LEU A 268 -11.96 -9.38 -16.33
CA LEU A 268 -12.63 -8.67 -15.25
C LEU A 268 -14.10 -8.50 -15.60
N ASP A 269 -14.98 -8.96 -14.72
CA ASP A 269 -16.42 -8.85 -14.89
C ASP A 269 -16.90 -7.39 -14.81
N ALA A 270 -18.10 -7.16 -15.32
CA ALA A 270 -18.73 -5.82 -15.32
C ALA A 270 -18.91 -5.22 -13.91
N ASN A 271 -18.81 -6.04 -12.85
CA ASN A 271 -18.82 -5.58 -11.47
C ASN A 271 -17.50 -4.93 -11.02
N GLY A 272 -16.41 -5.03 -11.83
CA GLY A 272 -15.11 -4.50 -11.52
C GLY A 272 -14.35 -5.20 -10.39
N VAL A 273 -14.85 -6.36 -9.92
CA VAL A 273 -14.31 -7.05 -8.74
C VAL A 273 -13.89 -8.48 -9.04
N THR A 274 -14.71 -9.25 -9.70
CA THR A 274 -14.49 -10.67 -9.99
C THR A 274 -13.89 -10.88 -11.38
N TYR A 275 -13.28 -12.04 -11.57
CA TYR A 275 -12.70 -12.44 -12.85
C TYR A 275 -13.28 -13.75 -13.31
N THR A 276 -13.65 -13.80 -14.57
CA THR A 276 -14.16 -15.02 -15.23
C THR A 276 -13.09 -15.56 -16.19
N ALA A 277 -12.85 -16.87 -16.11
CA ALA A 277 -11.91 -17.55 -17.00
C ALA A 277 -12.46 -17.59 -18.43
N ASP A 278 -11.58 -17.34 -19.42
CA ASP A 278 -11.91 -17.43 -20.83
C ASP A 278 -12.08 -18.89 -21.26
N ALA A 279 -13.33 -19.29 -21.52
CA ALA A 279 -13.67 -20.65 -21.92
C ALA A 279 -13.19 -20.95 -23.35
N ALA A 280 -13.31 -20.00 -24.28
CA ALA A 280 -12.90 -20.18 -25.68
C ALA A 280 -11.38 -20.37 -25.80
N TRP A 281 -10.61 -19.60 -25.03
CA TRP A 281 -9.18 -19.81 -24.96
C TRP A 281 -8.81 -21.19 -24.42
N ARG A 282 -9.46 -21.62 -23.35
CA ARG A 282 -9.22 -22.93 -22.77
C ARG A 282 -9.52 -24.06 -23.77
N GLU A 283 -10.61 -23.96 -24.51
CA GLU A 283 -10.96 -24.92 -25.56
C GLU A 283 -9.88 -24.95 -26.66
N THR A 284 -9.40 -23.79 -27.08
CA THR A 284 -8.33 -23.66 -28.08
C THR A 284 -7.07 -24.38 -27.68
N ILE A 285 -6.57 -24.17 -26.47
CA ILE A 285 -5.31 -24.76 -26.01
C ILE A 285 -5.44 -26.19 -25.52
N ALA A 286 -6.66 -26.67 -25.20
CA ALA A 286 -6.92 -28.04 -24.81
C ALA A 286 -6.79 -29.03 -25.99
N ALA A 287 -6.96 -28.52 -27.18
CA ALA A 287 -6.86 -29.39 -28.39
C ALA A 287 -5.48 -30.00 -28.53
N GLY A 288 -5.43 -31.35 -28.51
CA GLY A 288 -4.15 -32.08 -28.61
C GLY A 288 -3.25 -32.08 -27.36
N TRP A 289 -3.69 -31.50 -26.24
CA TRP A 289 -2.94 -31.52 -25.01
C TRP A 289 -3.25 -32.72 -24.12
N ASP A 290 -2.29 -33.62 -23.98
CA ASP A 290 -2.32 -34.71 -23.00
C ASP A 290 -1.28 -34.48 -21.90
N ARG A 291 -1.75 -33.86 -20.80
CA ARG A 291 -0.91 -33.53 -19.65
C ARG A 291 -0.25 -34.76 -19.02
N ALA A 292 -0.93 -35.90 -19.01
CA ALA A 292 -0.41 -37.14 -18.41
C ALA A 292 0.70 -37.74 -19.27
N ALA A 293 0.48 -37.82 -20.57
CA ALA A 293 1.49 -38.29 -21.53
C ALA A 293 2.73 -37.39 -21.53
N VAL A 294 2.56 -36.06 -21.57
CA VAL A 294 3.68 -35.11 -21.49
C VAL A 294 4.45 -35.30 -20.18
N ARG A 295 3.77 -35.39 -19.04
CA ARG A 295 4.45 -35.61 -17.75
C ARG A 295 5.20 -36.94 -17.69
N ALA A 296 4.62 -38.00 -18.26
CA ALA A 296 5.27 -39.30 -18.32
C ALA A 296 6.54 -39.25 -19.20
N ALA A 297 6.46 -38.59 -20.35
CA ALA A 297 7.60 -38.39 -21.23
C ALA A 297 8.75 -37.59 -20.60
N LEU A 298 8.44 -36.68 -19.70
CA LEU A 298 9.44 -35.86 -18.98
C LEU A 298 10.04 -36.56 -17.76
N ALA A 299 9.46 -37.69 -17.33
CA ALA A 299 9.97 -38.44 -16.18
C ALA A 299 11.35 -39.04 -16.52
N GLY A 300 12.34 -38.77 -15.67
CA GLY A 300 13.69 -39.33 -15.85
C GLY A 300 14.62 -38.49 -16.74
N ILE A 301 14.21 -37.32 -17.22
CA ILE A 301 15.17 -36.44 -17.93
C ILE A 301 16.12 -35.80 -16.90
N ASP A 302 17.41 -36.07 -17.07
CA ASP A 302 18.47 -35.57 -16.20
C ASP A 302 18.49 -34.04 -16.14
N GLY A 303 18.57 -33.50 -14.93
CA GLY A 303 18.63 -32.07 -14.68
C GLY A 303 17.27 -31.34 -14.77
N LEU A 304 16.18 -32.12 -14.82
CA LEU A 304 14.82 -31.59 -14.78
C LEU A 304 14.18 -31.89 -13.42
N LEU A 305 13.92 -30.84 -12.61
CA LEU A 305 13.31 -30.94 -11.28
C LEU A 305 11.94 -30.27 -11.26
N PRO A 306 10.86 -30.98 -10.88
CA PRO A 306 9.53 -30.35 -10.80
C PRO A 306 9.49 -29.16 -9.82
N GLN A 307 8.81 -28.08 -10.19
CA GLN A 307 8.48 -27.01 -9.27
C GLN A 307 7.33 -27.42 -8.32
N GLY A 308 7.10 -26.61 -7.28
CA GLY A 308 6.08 -26.90 -6.27
C GLY A 308 4.65 -27.03 -6.84
N PRO A 309 3.72 -27.62 -6.07
CA PRO A 309 2.36 -27.92 -6.53
C PRO A 309 1.59 -26.71 -7.04
N LEU A 310 1.82 -25.51 -6.51
CA LEU A 310 1.14 -24.27 -6.90
C LEU A 310 1.50 -23.82 -8.32
N GLU A 311 2.67 -24.22 -8.84
CA GLU A 311 3.11 -23.91 -10.20
C GLU A 311 2.63 -24.94 -11.23
N GLN A 312 2.14 -26.11 -10.78
CA GLN A 312 1.59 -27.13 -11.64
C GLN A 312 0.12 -26.82 -11.96
N ARG A 313 -0.17 -26.51 -13.24
CA ARG A 313 -1.52 -26.13 -13.69
C ARG A 313 -2.08 -27.18 -14.68
N PRO A 314 -3.37 -27.19 -14.96
CA PRO A 314 -3.95 -28.10 -15.95
C PRO A 314 -3.28 -28.05 -17.31
N TYR A 315 -2.91 -26.84 -17.75
CA TYR A 315 -2.27 -26.56 -19.04
C TYR A 315 -0.84 -26.04 -18.89
N LYS A 316 -0.16 -26.34 -17.78
CA LYS A 316 1.24 -26.00 -17.54
C LYS A 316 1.92 -27.03 -16.65
N LEU A 317 3.08 -27.51 -17.08
CA LEU A 317 3.99 -28.30 -16.26
C LEU A 317 5.27 -27.48 -16.05
N SER A 318 5.60 -27.20 -14.79
CA SER A 318 6.71 -26.32 -14.42
C SER A 318 7.85 -27.10 -13.77
N TYR A 319 9.07 -26.82 -14.23
CA TYR A 319 10.29 -27.46 -13.79
C TYR A 319 11.39 -26.42 -13.53
N PHE A 320 12.38 -26.81 -12.77
CA PHE A 320 13.69 -26.18 -12.76
C PHE A 320 14.57 -26.91 -13.74
N GLY A 321 15.32 -26.20 -14.60
CA GLY A 321 16.23 -26.75 -15.57
C GLY A 321 16.87 -25.65 -16.41
N GLY A 322 18.15 -25.78 -16.74
CA GLY A 322 18.88 -24.83 -17.59
C GLY A 322 18.61 -25.05 -19.08
N ALA A 323 19.20 -24.21 -19.94
CA ALA A 323 19.03 -24.23 -21.40
C ALA A 323 19.29 -25.57 -22.05
N ALA A 324 20.26 -26.35 -21.54
CA ALA A 324 20.54 -27.71 -22.05
C ALA A 324 19.39 -28.69 -21.78
N ALA A 325 18.77 -28.60 -20.58
CA ALA A 325 17.60 -29.40 -20.23
C ALA A 325 16.40 -29.00 -21.10
N ALA A 326 16.19 -27.72 -21.35
CA ALA A 326 15.10 -27.21 -22.21
C ALA A 326 15.20 -27.77 -23.63
N ARG A 327 16.41 -27.84 -24.23
CA ARG A 327 16.62 -28.46 -25.54
C ARG A 327 16.33 -29.96 -25.54
N ARG A 328 16.76 -30.68 -24.50
CA ARG A 328 16.48 -32.14 -24.38
C ARG A 328 14.98 -32.40 -24.25
N VAL A 329 14.29 -31.59 -23.41
CA VAL A 329 12.84 -31.67 -23.26
C VAL A 329 12.13 -31.45 -24.59
N GLY A 330 12.50 -30.44 -25.37
CA GLY A 330 11.92 -30.16 -26.67
C GLY A 330 12.14 -31.31 -27.66
N ALA A 331 13.38 -31.87 -27.76
CA ALA A 331 13.67 -32.99 -28.61
C ALA A 331 12.88 -34.25 -28.21
N HIS A 332 12.84 -34.55 -26.92
CA HIS A 332 12.16 -35.74 -26.42
C HIS A 332 10.65 -35.72 -26.65
N LEU A 333 10.01 -34.55 -26.44
CA LEU A 333 8.58 -34.38 -26.73
C LEU A 333 8.29 -34.52 -28.23
N ALA A 334 9.15 -33.98 -29.08
CA ALA A 334 9.01 -34.11 -30.53
C ALA A 334 9.15 -35.58 -30.99
N GLU A 335 10.14 -36.32 -30.46
CA GLU A 335 10.33 -37.76 -30.73
C GLU A 335 9.13 -38.59 -30.25
N ALA A 336 8.52 -38.22 -29.13
CA ALA A 336 7.31 -38.84 -28.59
C ALA A 336 6.02 -38.44 -29.34
N GLY A 337 6.08 -37.58 -30.35
CA GLY A 337 4.91 -37.08 -31.08
C GLY A 337 3.96 -36.22 -30.23
N LEU A 338 4.45 -35.67 -29.14
CA LEU A 338 3.66 -34.81 -28.22
C LEU A 338 3.79 -33.35 -28.60
N ALA A 339 2.68 -32.76 -29.06
CA ALA A 339 2.63 -31.36 -29.41
C ALA A 339 2.64 -30.48 -28.13
N ALA A 340 3.79 -29.94 -27.81
CA ALA A 340 3.97 -29.10 -26.65
C ALA A 340 4.96 -27.94 -26.93
N ARG A 341 4.81 -26.85 -26.24
CA ARG A 341 5.71 -25.70 -26.27
C ARG A 341 6.56 -25.68 -25.00
N VAL A 342 7.86 -25.50 -25.18
CA VAL A 342 8.83 -25.42 -24.11
C VAL A 342 9.28 -23.95 -23.98
N ILE A 343 9.08 -23.36 -22.83
CA ILE A 343 9.51 -21.99 -22.53
C ILE A 343 10.56 -22.04 -21.42
N HIS A 344 11.71 -21.44 -21.68
CA HIS A 344 12.81 -21.34 -20.74
C HIS A 344 13.11 -19.88 -20.42
N SER A 345 13.30 -19.57 -19.14
CA SER A 345 13.56 -18.21 -18.69
C SER A 345 14.50 -18.18 -17.49
N HIS A 346 15.25 -17.06 -17.35
CA HIS A 346 16.20 -16.80 -16.27
C HIS A 346 17.22 -17.93 -16.07
N ASP A 347 17.57 -18.64 -17.12
CA ASP A 347 18.46 -19.82 -17.12
C ASP A 347 18.14 -20.88 -16.04
N ARG A 348 16.93 -20.90 -15.54
CA ARG A 348 16.51 -21.74 -14.42
C ARG A 348 15.10 -22.31 -14.54
N TYR A 349 14.16 -21.56 -15.09
CA TYR A 349 12.76 -21.95 -15.13
C TYR A 349 12.40 -22.54 -16.49
N LEU A 350 11.72 -23.67 -16.48
CA LEU A 350 11.29 -24.37 -17.67
C LEU A 350 9.81 -24.72 -17.53
N ASP A 351 9.00 -24.16 -18.41
CA ASP A 351 7.57 -24.41 -18.47
C ASP A 351 7.21 -25.16 -19.75
N VAL A 352 6.41 -26.20 -19.65
CA VAL A 352 5.89 -26.98 -20.77
C VAL A 352 4.39 -26.76 -20.86
N LEU A 353 3.94 -26.27 -22.00
CA LEU A 353 2.60 -25.80 -22.29
C LEU A 353 2.02 -26.53 -23.50
N PRO A 354 0.68 -26.49 -23.72
CA PRO A 354 0.09 -26.81 -25.01
C PRO A 354 0.77 -26.03 -26.15
N ALA A 355 0.86 -26.63 -27.33
CA ALA A 355 1.55 -26.00 -28.46
C ALA A 355 1.06 -24.62 -28.83
N GLU A 356 -0.25 -24.38 -28.68
CA GLU A 356 -0.91 -23.11 -28.97
C GLU A 356 -0.80 -22.07 -27.84
N ALA A 357 -0.35 -22.48 -26.64
CA ALA A 357 -0.30 -21.59 -25.49
C ALA A 357 1.04 -20.84 -25.42
N SER A 358 0.98 -19.52 -25.40
CA SER A 358 2.08 -18.61 -25.06
C SER A 358 1.53 -17.24 -24.65
N LYS A 359 2.34 -16.37 -24.06
CA LYS A 359 1.96 -14.97 -23.82
C LYS A 359 1.57 -14.26 -25.13
N GLY A 360 2.26 -14.56 -26.23
CA GLY A 360 1.99 -13.95 -27.54
C GLY A 360 0.64 -14.37 -28.13
N THR A 361 0.38 -15.67 -28.23
CA THR A 361 -0.90 -16.19 -28.75
C THR A 361 -2.08 -15.81 -27.88
N ALA A 362 -1.90 -15.73 -26.56
CA ALA A 362 -2.91 -15.24 -25.64
C ALA A 362 -3.23 -13.76 -25.85
N VAL A 363 -2.22 -12.92 -26.12
CA VAL A 363 -2.42 -11.50 -26.50
C VAL A 363 -3.19 -11.39 -27.81
N ASP A 364 -2.85 -12.21 -28.81
CA ASP A 364 -3.55 -12.23 -30.10
C ASP A 364 -5.01 -12.67 -29.95
N HIS A 365 -5.30 -13.66 -29.10
CA HIS A 365 -6.66 -14.07 -28.77
C HIS A 365 -7.47 -12.91 -28.17
N VAL A 366 -6.93 -12.23 -27.17
CA VAL A 366 -7.58 -11.06 -26.51
C VAL A 366 -7.75 -9.93 -27.50
N ARG A 367 -6.77 -9.63 -28.34
CA ARG A 367 -6.85 -8.63 -29.41
C ARG A 367 -8.01 -8.92 -30.36
N ALA A 368 -8.13 -10.16 -30.80
CA ALA A 368 -9.20 -10.60 -31.69
C ALA A 368 -10.58 -10.49 -31.01
N LEU A 369 -10.68 -10.92 -29.74
CA LEU A 369 -11.91 -10.79 -28.94
C LEU A 369 -12.39 -9.35 -28.83
N TYR A 370 -11.47 -8.39 -28.69
CA TYR A 370 -11.78 -6.97 -28.63
C TYR A 370 -11.92 -6.29 -30.00
N GLY A 371 -11.72 -7.03 -31.10
CA GLY A 371 -11.78 -6.48 -32.47
C GLY A 371 -10.72 -5.42 -32.77
N LEU A 372 -9.57 -5.47 -32.09
CA LEU A 372 -8.54 -4.45 -32.22
C LEU A 372 -7.56 -4.75 -33.37
N PRO A 373 -7.16 -3.73 -34.15
CA PRO A 373 -6.07 -3.90 -35.11
C PRO A 373 -4.72 -3.99 -34.37
N GLU A 374 -3.73 -4.64 -35.00
CA GLU A 374 -2.38 -4.82 -34.44
C GLU A 374 -1.74 -3.51 -33.93
N ARG A 375 -1.93 -2.40 -34.68
CA ARG A 375 -1.41 -1.06 -34.31
C ARG A 375 -2.03 -0.47 -33.04
N ALA A 376 -3.16 -1.01 -32.57
CA ALA A 376 -3.85 -0.54 -31.38
C ALA A 376 -3.47 -1.32 -30.13
N VAL A 377 -2.57 -2.30 -30.23
CA VAL A 377 -2.14 -3.15 -29.14
C VAL A 377 -0.68 -2.85 -28.79
N PHE A 378 -0.43 -2.55 -27.54
CA PHE A 378 0.90 -2.35 -26.97
C PHE A 378 1.22 -3.51 -26.06
N VAL A 379 2.43 -4.03 -26.16
CA VAL A 379 2.94 -5.05 -25.23
C VAL A 379 4.23 -4.57 -24.61
N ALA A 380 4.49 -4.95 -23.34
CA ALA A 380 5.72 -4.56 -22.65
C ALA A 380 6.26 -5.70 -21.80
N GLY A 381 7.58 -5.92 -21.89
CA GLY A 381 8.28 -6.96 -21.16
C GLY A 381 9.76 -6.67 -20.93
N ASP A 382 10.43 -7.51 -20.15
CA ASP A 382 11.84 -7.36 -19.76
C ASP A 382 12.67 -8.65 -19.85
N SER A 383 12.07 -9.81 -20.08
CA SER A 383 12.78 -11.09 -19.97
C SER A 383 12.43 -12.11 -21.06
N GLY A 384 13.15 -13.22 -21.09
CA GLY A 384 13.01 -14.26 -22.10
C GLY A 384 11.63 -14.89 -22.22
N ASN A 385 10.84 -14.90 -21.13
CA ASN A 385 9.46 -15.38 -21.18
C ASN A 385 8.48 -14.43 -21.89
N ASP A 386 8.92 -13.22 -22.22
CA ASP A 386 8.14 -12.21 -22.96
C ASP A 386 8.40 -12.25 -24.47
N VAL A 387 9.40 -12.99 -24.91
CA VAL A 387 9.86 -13.02 -26.31
C VAL A 387 8.71 -13.30 -27.27
N GLU A 388 7.83 -14.24 -26.96
CA GLU A 388 6.69 -14.57 -27.83
C GLU A 388 5.70 -13.39 -27.94
N MET A 389 5.49 -12.67 -26.82
CA MET A 389 4.63 -11.49 -26.80
C MET A 389 5.28 -10.31 -27.56
N LEU A 390 6.59 -10.10 -27.39
CA LEU A 390 7.35 -9.03 -28.02
C LEU A 390 7.57 -9.27 -29.53
N ARG A 391 7.47 -10.52 -30.00
CA ARG A 391 7.52 -10.89 -31.43
C ARG A 391 6.17 -10.79 -32.15
N ALA A 392 5.07 -10.68 -31.40
CA ALA A 392 3.76 -10.48 -32.01
C ALA A 392 3.75 -9.23 -32.91
N ARG A 393 2.86 -9.22 -33.91
CA ARG A 393 2.71 -8.08 -34.85
C ARG A 393 2.02 -6.89 -34.21
N VAL A 394 2.47 -6.51 -33.01
CA VAL A 394 1.91 -5.42 -32.18
C VAL A 394 3.00 -4.43 -31.79
N GLN A 395 2.67 -3.37 -31.11
CA GLN A 395 3.62 -2.35 -30.68
C GLN A 395 4.40 -2.82 -29.45
N ALA A 396 5.57 -3.42 -29.66
CA ALA A 396 6.38 -4.04 -28.62
C ALA A 396 7.32 -3.03 -27.92
N ILE A 397 7.31 -3.04 -26.61
CA ILE A 397 8.10 -2.16 -25.73
C ILE A 397 8.99 -3.03 -24.86
N ILE A 398 10.28 -2.74 -24.83
CA ILE A 398 11.26 -3.34 -23.93
C ILE A 398 11.69 -2.27 -22.93
N VAL A 399 11.50 -2.52 -21.64
CA VAL A 399 11.91 -1.58 -20.59
C VAL A 399 13.44 -1.59 -20.41
N ALA A 400 14.06 -0.47 -19.96
CA ALA A 400 15.52 -0.33 -19.91
C ALA A 400 16.24 -1.34 -19.00
N ASN A 401 15.53 -1.92 -18.02
CA ASN A 401 16.06 -2.91 -17.10
C ASN A 401 15.83 -4.36 -17.56
N TYR A 402 15.79 -4.59 -18.88
CA TYR A 402 15.63 -5.93 -19.41
C TYR A 402 16.83 -6.84 -19.14
N SER A 403 16.60 -8.15 -19.14
CA SER A 403 17.58 -9.18 -18.84
C SER A 403 18.43 -9.58 -20.04
N ASP A 404 19.62 -10.15 -19.78
CA ASP A 404 20.61 -10.54 -20.81
C ASP A 404 20.08 -11.59 -21.79
N ASP A 405 19.16 -12.46 -21.39
CA ASP A 405 18.52 -13.44 -22.24
C ASP A 405 17.63 -12.80 -23.33
N LEU A 406 17.15 -11.59 -23.10
CA LEU A 406 16.43 -10.81 -24.10
C LEU A 406 17.37 -10.03 -25.02
N ALA A 407 18.52 -9.57 -24.52
CA ALA A 407 19.48 -8.75 -25.26
C ALA A 407 20.01 -9.43 -26.56
N SER A 408 20.17 -10.74 -26.56
CA SER A 408 20.64 -11.53 -27.71
C SER A 408 19.53 -11.96 -28.67
N ASN A 409 18.28 -11.55 -28.41
CA ASN A 409 17.13 -12.05 -29.15
C ASN A 409 16.72 -11.15 -30.33
N ALA A 410 16.34 -11.76 -31.46
CA ALA A 410 15.86 -11.06 -32.65
C ALA A 410 14.58 -10.21 -32.41
N ALA A 411 13.86 -10.42 -31.28
CA ALA A 411 12.72 -9.60 -30.88
C ALA A 411 13.06 -8.11 -30.72
N LEU A 412 14.32 -7.79 -30.37
CA LEU A 412 14.79 -6.41 -30.22
C LEU A 412 14.77 -5.59 -31.52
N GLN A 413 14.88 -6.25 -32.67
CA GLN A 413 14.98 -5.53 -33.98
C GLN A 413 13.71 -4.78 -34.36
N HIS A 414 12.55 -5.18 -33.83
CA HIS A 414 11.24 -4.59 -34.16
C HIS A 414 10.56 -3.95 -32.94
N SER A 415 11.24 -3.93 -31.80
CA SER A 415 10.69 -3.40 -30.56
C SER A 415 11.27 -2.02 -30.23
N TYR A 416 10.47 -1.19 -29.58
CA TYR A 416 10.98 0.04 -28.98
C TYR A 416 11.66 -0.26 -27.65
N VAL A 417 12.95 -0.02 -27.58
CA VAL A 417 13.70 -0.10 -26.32
C VAL A 417 13.61 1.23 -25.60
N ALA A 418 12.89 1.24 -24.48
CA ALA A 418 12.71 2.44 -23.67
C ALA A 418 14.03 2.84 -22.97
N ARG A 419 14.20 4.14 -22.71
CA ARG A 419 15.30 4.66 -21.91
C ARG A 419 15.03 4.54 -20.41
N ALA A 420 13.76 4.51 -20.03
CA ALA A 420 13.32 4.41 -18.67
C ALA A 420 13.05 2.94 -18.28
N SER A 421 13.32 2.63 -17.01
CA SER A 421 13.11 1.31 -16.43
C SER A 421 11.68 1.15 -15.91
N HIS A 422 11.22 -0.12 -15.79
CA HIS A 422 9.94 -0.49 -15.18
C HIS A 422 8.75 0.27 -15.80
N ALA A 423 7.75 0.56 -14.99
CA ALA A 423 6.52 1.22 -15.40
C ALA A 423 6.70 2.57 -16.13
N ARG A 424 7.81 3.29 -15.92
CA ARG A 424 8.13 4.51 -16.69
C ARG A 424 8.47 4.18 -18.14
N GLY A 425 9.19 3.07 -18.37
CA GLY A 425 9.51 2.61 -19.74
C GLY A 425 8.25 2.25 -20.54
N ILE A 426 7.25 1.68 -19.87
CA ILE A 426 5.95 1.40 -20.49
C ILE A 426 5.28 2.70 -20.97
N ILE A 427 5.20 3.71 -20.11
CA ILE A 427 4.59 5.02 -20.45
C ILE A 427 5.34 5.67 -21.62
N GLU A 428 6.68 5.63 -21.60
CA GLU A 428 7.54 6.15 -22.66
C GLU A 428 7.25 5.46 -24.00
N GLY A 429 7.19 4.12 -24.01
CA GLY A 429 6.94 3.34 -25.21
C GLY A 429 5.54 3.57 -25.79
N VAL A 430 4.50 3.61 -24.96
CA VAL A 430 3.13 3.94 -25.41
C VAL A 430 3.11 5.33 -26.03
N ALA A 431 3.76 6.31 -25.40
CA ALA A 431 3.84 7.67 -25.94
C ALA A 431 4.62 7.74 -27.26
N HIS A 432 5.69 6.94 -27.43
CA HIS A 432 6.45 6.81 -28.66
C HIS A 432 5.57 6.33 -29.81
N PHE A 433 4.91 5.20 -29.65
CA PHE A 433 4.07 4.64 -30.71
C PHE A 433 2.85 5.50 -31.03
N ARG A 434 2.23 6.15 -30.05
CA ARG A 434 1.13 7.08 -30.31
C ARG A 434 1.56 8.27 -31.16
N ARG A 435 2.78 8.81 -30.95
CA ARG A 435 3.32 9.87 -31.81
C ARG A 435 3.54 9.38 -33.24
N MET A 436 4.13 8.19 -33.41
CA MET A 436 4.33 7.60 -34.72
C MET A 436 3.00 7.42 -35.50
N LEU A 437 1.98 6.90 -34.81
CA LEU A 437 0.66 6.69 -35.41
C LEU A 437 -0.04 8.03 -35.80
N ALA A 438 0.15 9.07 -34.98
CA ALA A 438 -0.39 10.41 -35.29
C ALA A 438 0.29 11.10 -36.51
N HIS A 439 1.52 10.72 -36.84
CA HIS A 439 2.24 11.22 -38.00
C HIS A 439 1.98 10.38 -39.27
N ALA A 440 1.39 9.20 -39.15
CA ALA A 440 1.09 8.28 -40.24
C ALA A 440 -0.37 8.37 -40.73
N SER A 441 -1.21 9.11 -40.00
CA SER A 441 -2.62 9.43 -40.36
C SER A 441 -2.72 10.80 -40.98
#